data_7a2d1bfba17251a297381b93c6eb1906
#
_entry.id   7a2d1bfba17251a297381b93c6eb1906
#
_cell.length_a   1.000
_cell.length_b   1.000
_cell.length_c   1.000
_cell.angle_alpha   90.00
_cell.angle_beta   90.00
_cell.angle_gamma   90.00
#
_symmetry.space_group_name_H-M   'P 1'
#
loop_
_entity.id
_entity.type
_entity.pdbx_description
1 polymer ?
#
loop_
_entity_poly.entity_id
_entity_poly.type
_entity_poly.pdbx_seq_one_letter_code
_entity_poly.pdbx_strand_id
1 'polypeptide(L)'
;WEQRKLGEIASFSKGSGYSKADIRESGIPLFLYGRMYTQYETRVDSVDTFAAPRPGTLYSKGTEIVVPASGESAEDIARASAITREGIALGGDLNVVYPQRMVTPLFLAYGLSHGSSQELLAQKAQGKTVVHIHASDLKGLGIAFPDVTEQQAIGTFFSSLDDLITLHQRK
;
A
#
# COMPACT_ATOMS: atom_id res chain seq x y z
N TRP A 1 1.79 23.69 -2.85
CA TRP A 1 2.10 22.25 -2.96
C TRP A 1 2.95 22.01 -4.20
N GLU A 2 4.02 21.27 -4.03
CA GLU A 2 4.88 20.82 -5.12
C GLU A 2 4.19 19.65 -5.85
N GLN A 3 4.39 19.55 -7.18
CA GLN A 3 3.85 18.46 -7.98
C GLN A 3 4.97 17.76 -8.74
N ARG A 4 5.08 16.44 -8.57
CA ARG A 4 6.04 15.58 -9.26
C ARG A 4 5.43 14.24 -9.68
N LYS A 5 6.06 13.59 -10.65
CA LYS A 5 5.70 12.20 -10.95
C LYS A 5 6.21 11.28 -9.84
N LEU A 6 5.41 10.28 -9.47
CA LEU A 6 5.76 9.33 -8.42
C LEU A 6 7.09 8.62 -8.72
N GLY A 7 7.38 8.34 -9.98
CA GLY A 7 8.66 7.74 -10.40
C GLY A 7 9.90 8.60 -10.15
N GLU A 8 9.74 9.91 -9.91
CA GLU A 8 10.84 10.83 -9.58
C GLU A 8 11.12 10.89 -8.07
N ILE A 9 10.12 10.54 -7.25
CA ILE A 9 10.14 10.67 -5.79
C ILE A 9 10.04 9.35 -5.04
N ALA A 10 10.05 8.22 -5.75
CA ALA A 10 10.00 6.90 -5.15
C ALA A 10 10.76 5.87 -5.99
N SER A 11 11.23 4.81 -5.33
CA SER A 11 11.68 3.60 -6.00
C SER A 11 10.65 2.48 -5.84
N PHE A 12 10.77 1.43 -6.66
CA PHE A 12 9.75 0.40 -6.80
C PHE A 12 10.37 -0.99 -6.78
N SER A 13 9.66 -1.93 -6.17
CA SER A 13 9.91 -3.36 -6.32
C SER A 13 8.59 -4.13 -6.37
N LYS A 14 8.68 -5.44 -6.53
CA LYS A 14 7.54 -6.35 -6.38
C LYS A 14 7.67 -7.11 -5.08
N GLY A 15 6.53 -7.51 -4.52
CA GLY A 15 6.50 -8.44 -3.40
C GLY A 15 7.14 -9.78 -3.76
N SER A 16 7.50 -10.56 -2.76
CA SER A 16 8.06 -11.89 -2.91
C SER A 16 6.96 -12.96 -3.05
N GLY A 17 7.27 -14.06 -3.71
CA GLY A 17 6.32 -15.07 -4.18
C GLY A 17 5.59 -15.87 -3.10
N TYR A 18 5.09 -15.25 -2.03
CA TYR A 18 4.11 -15.85 -1.12
C TYR A 18 2.70 -15.66 -1.64
N SER A 19 1.88 -16.67 -1.44
CA SER A 19 0.47 -16.70 -1.80
C SER A 19 -0.39 -17.18 -0.63
N LYS A 20 -1.70 -17.22 -0.82
CA LYS A 20 -2.64 -17.75 0.19
C LYS A 20 -2.32 -19.21 0.59
N ALA A 21 -1.76 -20.01 -0.32
CA ALA A 21 -1.37 -21.39 -0.05
C ALA A 21 -0.20 -21.52 0.95
N ASP A 22 0.55 -20.42 1.15
CA ASP A 22 1.71 -20.39 2.06
C ASP A 22 1.34 -20.03 3.50
N ILE A 23 0.08 -19.69 3.78
CA ILE A 23 -0.39 -19.33 5.12
C ILE A 23 -0.22 -20.50 6.08
N ARG A 24 0.29 -20.21 7.28
CA ARG A 24 0.50 -21.14 8.40
C ARG A 24 -0.07 -20.54 9.69
N GLU A 25 -0.26 -21.38 10.70
CA GLU A 25 -0.72 -20.95 12.03
C GLU A 25 0.31 -20.08 12.75
N SER A 26 1.59 -20.26 12.44
CA SER A 26 2.70 -19.50 13.04
C SER A 26 3.85 -19.33 12.05
N GLY A 27 4.77 -18.42 12.35
CA GLY A 27 5.95 -18.15 11.54
C GLY A 27 6.25 -16.65 11.45
N ILE A 28 6.82 -16.24 10.31
CA ILE A 28 7.04 -14.82 10.04
C ILE A 28 5.70 -14.14 9.68
N PRO A 29 5.47 -12.90 10.14
CA PRO A 29 4.29 -12.15 9.73
C PRO A 29 4.28 -11.95 8.22
N LEU A 30 3.12 -12.14 7.59
CA LEU A 30 2.93 -12.12 6.14
C LEU A 30 1.81 -11.15 5.75
N PHE A 31 2.11 -10.23 4.84
CA PHE A 31 1.13 -9.37 4.20
C PHE A 31 0.86 -9.84 2.77
N LEU A 32 -0.37 -10.21 2.48
CA LEU A 32 -0.83 -10.59 1.14
C LEU A 32 -1.75 -9.53 0.55
N TYR A 33 -1.72 -9.35 -0.78
CA TYR A 33 -2.56 -8.38 -1.48
C TYR A 33 -4.06 -8.58 -1.20
N GLY A 34 -4.51 -9.81 -1.00
CA GLY A 34 -5.90 -10.13 -0.67
C GLY A 34 -6.40 -9.47 0.61
N ARG A 35 -5.52 -9.19 1.59
CA ARG A 35 -5.88 -8.42 2.79
C ARG A 35 -6.38 -7.02 2.44
N MET A 36 -5.86 -6.41 1.39
CA MET A 36 -6.29 -5.09 0.94
C MET A 36 -7.74 -5.05 0.42
N TYR A 37 -8.36 -6.21 0.18
CA TYR A 37 -9.77 -6.33 -0.22
C TYR A 37 -10.68 -6.81 0.90
N THR A 38 -10.15 -7.60 1.82
CA THR A 38 -10.94 -8.23 2.90
C THR A 38 -10.85 -7.47 4.23
N GLN A 39 -9.73 -6.83 4.48
CA GLN A 39 -9.43 -6.11 5.72
C GLN A 39 -8.53 -4.91 5.41
N TYR A 40 -9.05 -3.98 4.62
CA TYR A 40 -8.29 -2.81 4.20
C TYR A 40 -7.98 -1.88 5.36
N GLU A 41 -6.72 -1.51 5.47
CA GLU A 41 -6.19 -0.50 6.38
C GLU A 41 -5.21 0.38 5.62
N THR A 42 -5.34 1.70 5.73
CA THR A 42 -4.36 2.63 5.13
C THR A 42 -3.03 2.61 5.88
N ARG A 43 -3.07 2.39 7.21
CA ARG A 43 -1.90 2.17 8.06
C ARG A 43 -1.89 0.74 8.56
N VAL A 44 -0.85 0.00 8.27
CA VAL A 44 -0.67 -1.39 8.70
C VAL A 44 0.48 -1.47 9.71
N ASP A 45 0.13 -1.60 10.98
CA ASP A 45 1.07 -1.73 12.10
C ASP A 45 1.37 -3.21 12.43
N SER A 46 0.44 -4.11 12.09
CA SER A 46 0.57 -5.55 12.33
C SER A 46 -0.28 -6.35 11.36
N VAL A 47 0.01 -7.63 11.26
CA VAL A 47 -0.78 -8.60 10.49
C VAL A 47 -1.05 -9.83 11.34
N ASP A 48 -2.12 -10.54 11.00
CA ASP A 48 -2.58 -11.77 11.65
C ASP A 48 -2.39 -13.02 10.79
N THR A 49 -1.65 -12.89 9.69
CA THR A 49 -1.26 -13.99 8.79
C THR A 49 0.22 -14.26 8.91
N PHE A 50 0.60 -15.55 8.84
CA PHE A 50 1.98 -16.00 9.03
C PHE A 50 2.36 -16.99 7.93
N ALA A 51 3.67 -17.12 7.69
CA ALA A 51 4.23 -18.10 6.76
C ALA A 51 5.57 -18.64 7.26
N ALA A 52 6.02 -19.76 6.68
CA ALA A 52 7.38 -20.22 6.89
C ALA A 52 8.37 -19.28 6.19
N PRO A 53 9.50 -18.91 6.83
CA PRO A 53 10.54 -18.15 6.18
C PRO A 53 11.18 -18.92 5.04
N ARG A 54 11.57 -18.22 3.97
CA ARG A 54 12.30 -18.83 2.85
C ARG A 54 13.27 -17.84 2.21
N PRO A 55 14.30 -18.31 1.50
CA PRO A 55 15.21 -17.44 0.77
C PRO A 55 14.47 -16.55 -0.24
N GLY A 56 14.96 -15.32 -0.42
CA GLY A 56 14.35 -14.36 -1.34
C GLY A 56 13.11 -13.64 -0.82
N THR A 57 12.75 -13.84 0.45
CA THR A 57 11.65 -13.09 1.08
C THR A 57 11.98 -11.60 1.12
N LEU A 58 11.06 -10.79 0.61
CA LEU A 58 11.10 -9.34 0.77
C LEU A 58 10.42 -8.96 2.10
N TYR A 59 11.18 -8.42 3.01
CA TYR A 59 10.66 -7.93 4.29
C TYR A 59 10.43 -6.42 4.26
N SER A 60 9.39 -5.98 4.94
CA SER A 60 9.11 -4.57 5.15
C SER A 60 10.21 -3.89 5.99
N LYS A 61 10.43 -2.61 5.71
CA LYS A 61 11.33 -1.71 6.46
C LYS A 61 10.58 -0.71 7.33
N GLY A 62 9.25 -0.69 7.23
CA GLY A 62 8.39 0.28 7.93
C GLY A 62 8.33 1.66 7.29
N THR A 63 8.79 1.81 6.05
CA THR A 63 8.85 3.09 5.32
C THR A 63 8.26 3.03 3.92
N GLU A 64 7.75 1.89 3.51
CA GLU A 64 7.14 1.66 2.21
C GLU A 64 5.62 1.74 2.24
N ILE A 65 5.06 1.91 1.06
CA ILE A 65 3.65 1.62 0.80
C ILE A 65 3.53 0.43 -0.16
N VAL A 66 2.41 -0.25 -0.09
CA VAL A 66 2.04 -1.33 -1.01
C VAL A 66 0.77 -0.98 -1.76
N VAL A 67 0.73 -1.36 -3.04
CA VAL A 67 -0.41 -1.21 -3.94
C VAL A 67 -0.67 -2.57 -4.58
N PRO A 68 -1.93 -3.06 -4.63
CA PRO A 68 -2.21 -4.33 -5.29
C PRO A 68 -1.78 -4.29 -6.76
N ALA A 69 -1.23 -5.38 -7.27
CA ALA A 69 -0.92 -5.52 -8.68
C ALA A 69 -2.06 -6.17 -9.47
N SER A 70 -2.98 -6.87 -8.80
CA SER A 70 -4.15 -7.53 -9.39
C SER A 70 -5.41 -7.26 -8.56
N GLY A 71 -6.55 -7.14 -9.22
CA GLY A 71 -7.84 -6.89 -8.58
C GLY A 71 -9.02 -7.27 -9.47
N GLU A 72 -10.23 -7.21 -8.91
CA GLU A 72 -11.47 -7.52 -9.62
C GLU A 72 -12.07 -6.29 -10.31
N SER A 73 -11.86 -5.11 -9.76
CA SER A 73 -12.33 -3.84 -10.36
C SER A 73 -11.25 -2.77 -10.35
N ALA A 74 -11.40 -1.78 -11.22
CA ALA A 74 -10.49 -0.65 -11.32
C ALA A 74 -10.51 0.21 -10.04
N GLU A 75 -11.68 0.37 -9.43
CA GLU A 75 -11.87 1.12 -8.19
C GLU A 75 -11.23 0.40 -7.01
N ASP A 76 -11.40 -0.90 -6.91
CA ASP A 76 -10.87 -1.69 -5.80
C ASP A 76 -9.35 -1.80 -5.81
N ILE A 77 -8.74 -1.92 -6.98
CA ILE A 77 -7.28 -2.02 -7.12
C ILE A 77 -6.58 -0.69 -6.82
N ALA A 78 -7.26 0.44 -7.01
CA ALA A 78 -6.73 1.79 -6.80
C ALA A 78 -6.73 2.16 -5.31
N ARG A 79 -5.89 1.48 -4.54
CA ARG A 79 -5.69 1.72 -3.10
C ARG A 79 -4.25 1.43 -2.69
N ALA A 80 -3.84 2.01 -1.59
CA ALA A 80 -2.51 1.84 -1.03
C ALA A 80 -2.57 1.66 0.49
N SER A 81 -1.61 0.94 1.04
CA SER A 81 -1.39 0.83 2.49
C SER A 81 0.04 1.17 2.83
N ALA A 82 0.25 1.99 3.86
CA ALA A 82 1.55 2.24 4.43
C ALA A 82 1.89 1.13 5.43
N ILE A 83 3.01 0.46 5.23
CA ILE A 83 3.52 -0.54 6.17
C ILE A 83 4.44 0.17 7.16
N THR A 84 4.04 0.24 8.42
CA THR A 84 4.72 1.04 9.44
C THR A 84 5.62 0.21 10.34
N ARG A 85 5.62 -1.12 10.15
CA ARG A 85 6.43 -2.05 10.93
C ARG A 85 7.45 -2.76 10.06
N GLU A 86 8.65 -2.91 10.59
CA GLU A 86 9.72 -3.73 10.02
C GLU A 86 9.46 -5.23 10.21
N GLY A 87 9.94 -6.05 9.25
CA GLY A 87 9.98 -7.50 9.39
C GLY A 87 8.71 -8.24 8.94
N ILE A 88 7.77 -7.56 8.28
CA ILE A 88 6.61 -8.22 7.66
C ILE A 88 7.02 -8.68 6.26
N ALA A 89 6.84 -9.96 5.95
CA ALA A 89 7.03 -10.48 4.60
C ALA A 89 5.95 -9.91 3.66
N LEU A 90 6.37 -9.32 2.56
CA LEU A 90 5.48 -8.75 1.53
C LEU A 90 5.29 -9.78 0.43
N GLY A 91 4.09 -10.31 0.31
CA GLY A 91 3.74 -11.38 -0.62
C GLY A 91 3.67 -10.99 -2.08
N GLY A 92 3.34 -11.96 -2.93
CA GLY A 92 3.15 -11.75 -4.37
C GLY A 92 1.97 -10.81 -4.69
N ASP A 93 1.88 -10.40 -5.94
CA ASP A 93 0.86 -9.48 -6.47
C ASP A 93 0.76 -8.13 -5.72
N LEU A 94 1.89 -7.68 -5.17
CA LEU A 94 2.06 -6.35 -4.61
C LEU A 94 3.07 -5.54 -5.41
N ASN A 95 2.73 -4.30 -5.73
CA ASN A 95 3.69 -3.27 -6.05
C ASN A 95 4.18 -2.66 -4.72
N VAL A 96 5.47 -2.67 -4.47
CA VAL A 96 6.08 -2.06 -3.29
C VAL A 96 6.74 -0.76 -3.69
N VAL A 97 6.37 0.32 -3.03
CA VAL A 97 6.83 1.67 -3.33
C VAL A 97 7.58 2.23 -2.14
N TYR A 98 8.78 2.69 -2.37
CA TYR A 98 9.67 3.29 -1.36
C TYR A 98 9.76 4.79 -1.60
N PRO A 99 8.95 5.62 -0.91
CA PRO A 99 9.02 7.07 -1.05
C PRO A 99 10.37 7.62 -0.60
N GLN A 100 10.86 8.65 -1.29
CA GLN A 100 12.00 9.42 -0.82
C GLN A 100 11.59 10.30 0.37
N ARG A 101 12.57 10.83 1.11
CA ARG A 101 12.36 11.59 2.35
C ARG A 101 11.42 12.79 2.24
N MET A 102 11.21 13.30 1.03
CA MET A 102 10.31 14.43 0.78
C MET A 102 8.81 14.05 0.80
N VAL A 103 8.49 12.76 0.76
CA VAL A 103 7.10 12.27 0.79
C VAL A 103 6.96 11.19 1.86
N THR A 104 6.06 11.40 2.81
CA THR A 104 5.83 10.43 3.88
C THR A 104 4.93 9.29 3.40
N PRO A 105 5.20 8.03 3.83
CA PRO A 105 4.42 6.88 3.39
C PRO A 105 2.92 7.01 3.68
N LEU A 106 2.57 7.44 4.88
CA LEU A 106 1.17 7.54 5.30
C LEU A 106 0.40 8.59 4.49
N PHE A 107 0.98 9.77 4.27
CA PHE A 107 0.40 10.79 3.40
C PHE A 107 0.18 10.26 1.97
N LEU A 108 1.20 9.59 1.42
CA LEU A 108 1.12 9.01 0.07
C LEU A 108 0.05 7.91 -0.02
N ALA A 109 -0.07 7.04 1.00
CA ALA A 109 -1.09 5.99 1.02
C ALA A 109 -2.51 6.58 1.02
N TYR A 110 -2.79 7.59 1.83
CA TYR A 110 -4.08 8.29 1.79
C TYR A 110 -4.32 8.96 0.45
N GLY A 111 -3.33 9.66 -0.10
CA GLY A 111 -3.42 10.34 -1.37
C GLY A 111 -3.72 9.41 -2.55
N LEU A 112 -3.12 8.23 -2.59
CA LEU A 112 -3.35 7.23 -3.66
C LEU A 112 -4.67 6.46 -3.49
N SER A 113 -5.23 6.43 -2.30
CA SER A 113 -6.45 5.68 -1.99
C SER A 113 -7.73 6.51 -2.11
N HIS A 114 -7.60 7.83 -2.31
CA HIS A 114 -8.75 8.74 -2.34
C HIS A 114 -8.55 9.88 -3.34
N GLY A 115 -9.67 10.48 -3.76
CA GLY A 115 -9.70 11.67 -4.60
C GLY A 115 -9.12 11.47 -6.00
N SER A 116 -8.61 12.53 -6.58
CA SER A 116 -8.15 12.56 -7.98
C SER A 116 -7.01 11.58 -8.29
N SER A 117 -6.11 11.33 -7.35
CA SER A 117 -5.02 10.37 -7.57
C SER A 117 -5.53 8.93 -7.63
N GLN A 118 -6.54 8.59 -6.82
CA GLN A 118 -7.23 7.29 -6.91
C GLN A 118 -7.93 7.13 -8.26
N GLU A 119 -8.67 8.15 -8.70
CA GLU A 119 -9.37 8.13 -9.99
C GLU A 119 -8.39 7.95 -11.16
N LEU A 120 -7.27 8.67 -11.15
CA LEU A 120 -6.21 8.52 -12.15
C LEU A 120 -5.56 7.13 -12.10
N LEU A 121 -5.37 6.57 -10.92
CA LEU A 121 -4.83 5.22 -10.75
C LEU A 121 -5.82 4.16 -11.27
N ALA A 122 -7.11 4.31 -10.96
CA ALA A 122 -8.18 3.44 -11.45
C ALA A 122 -8.26 3.45 -12.99
N GLN A 123 -8.10 4.62 -13.62
CA GLN A 123 -8.09 4.74 -15.08
C GLN A 123 -6.91 4.01 -15.74
N LYS A 124 -5.82 3.77 -15.02
CA LYS A 124 -4.66 3.02 -15.50
C LYS A 124 -4.80 1.52 -15.36
N ALA A 125 -5.75 1.04 -14.57
CA ALA A 125 -6.00 -0.39 -14.41
C ALA A 125 -6.44 -1.03 -15.73
N GLN A 126 -5.74 -2.10 -16.12
CA GLN A 126 -5.94 -2.77 -17.42
C GLN A 126 -6.41 -4.21 -17.21
N GLY A 127 -7.42 -4.60 -17.96
CA GLY A 127 -7.98 -5.95 -17.92
C GLY A 127 -9.50 -5.95 -18.04
N LYS A 128 -10.09 -7.12 -18.30
CA LYS A 128 -11.55 -7.27 -18.42
C LYS A 128 -12.15 -7.98 -17.20
N THR A 129 -11.62 -9.14 -16.85
CA THR A 129 -12.09 -9.97 -15.73
C THR A 129 -11.22 -9.79 -14.50
N VAL A 130 -9.91 -9.67 -14.71
CA VAL A 130 -8.93 -9.31 -13.69
C VAL A 130 -8.22 -8.06 -14.20
N VAL A 131 -8.20 -7.03 -13.39
CA VAL A 131 -7.47 -5.79 -13.70
C VAL A 131 -6.10 -5.80 -13.07
N HIS A 132 -5.15 -5.14 -13.71
CA HIS A 132 -3.76 -5.07 -13.28
C HIS A 132 -3.27 -3.62 -13.22
N ILE A 133 -2.43 -3.34 -12.22
CA ILE A 133 -1.63 -2.11 -12.11
C ILE A 133 -0.16 -2.51 -12.08
N HIS A 134 0.62 -1.96 -12.99
CA HIS A 134 2.06 -2.17 -13.06
C HIS A 134 2.84 -1.00 -12.42
N ALA A 135 4.09 -1.23 -12.07
CA ALA A 135 4.96 -0.17 -11.56
C ALA A 135 5.09 1.02 -12.53
N SER A 136 5.03 0.76 -13.85
CA SER A 136 5.03 1.82 -14.88
C SER A 136 3.82 2.76 -14.77
N ASP A 137 2.66 2.22 -14.41
CA ASP A 137 1.43 3.00 -14.22
C ASP A 137 1.56 3.92 -13.01
N LEU A 138 2.09 3.39 -11.90
CA LEU A 138 2.36 4.14 -10.69
C LEU A 138 3.41 5.24 -10.90
N LYS A 139 4.50 4.94 -11.60
CA LYS A 139 5.57 5.91 -11.90
C LYS A 139 5.07 7.14 -12.65
N GLY A 140 4.07 6.98 -13.49
CA GLY A 140 3.49 8.06 -14.30
C GLY A 140 2.50 8.95 -13.57
N LEU A 141 2.08 8.60 -12.34
CA LEU A 141 1.13 9.41 -11.57
C LEU A 141 1.76 10.73 -11.10
N GLY A 142 1.04 11.83 -11.32
CA GLY A 142 1.36 13.13 -10.72
C GLY A 142 0.90 13.17 -9.26
N ILE A 143 1.82 13.43 -8.35
CA ILE A 143 1.55 13.55 -6.91
C ILE A 143 1.81 14.99 -6.51
N ALA A 144 0.79 15.62 -5.92
CA ALA A 144 0.91 16.93 -5.29
C ALA A 144 1.10 16.74 -3.78
N PHE A 145 2.11 17.40 -3.21
CA PHE A 145 2.43 17.27 -1.78
C PHE A 145 2.95 18.59 -1.20
N PRO A 146 2.60 18.89 0.06
CA PRO A 146 3.14 20.02 0.81
C PRO A 146 4.50 19.67 1.42
N ASP A 147 5.01 20.50 2.31
CA ASP A 147 6.17 20.17 3.12
C ASP A 147 5.91 18.95 4.04
N VAL A 148 6.97 18.33 4.53
CA VAL A 148 6.91 17.09 5.32
C VAL A 148 6.11 17.28 6.62
N THR A 149 6.17 18.45 7.24
CA THR A 149 5.44 18.74 8.49
C THR A 149 3.93 18.72 8.26
N GLU A 150 3.47 19.37 7.18
CA GLU A 150 2.06 19.36 6.80
C GLU A 150 1.61 17.96 6.38
N GLN A 151 2.44 17.20 5.64
CA GLN A 151 2.15 15.80 5.29
C GLN A 151 1.95 14.94 6.54
N GLN A 152 2.81 15.09 7.56
CA GLN A 152 2.70 14.37 8.83
C GLN A 152 1.41 14.72 9.55
N ALA A 153 1.06 16.00 9.61
CA ALA A 153 -0.19 16.46 10.22
C ALA A 153 -1.42 15.86 9.50
N ILE A 154 -1.44 15.90 8.16
CA ILE A 154 -2.52 15.31 7.36
C ILE A 154 -2.62 13.79 7.58
N GLY A 155 -1.51 13.08 7.48
CA GLY A 155 -1.48 11.63 7.67
C GLY A 155 -1.93 11.20 9.07
N THR A 156 -1.48 11.90 10.11
CA THR A 156 -1.89 11.65 11.49
C THR A 156 -3.38 11.94 11.70
N PHE A 157 -3.89 13.03 11.13
CA PHE A 157 -5.31 13.38 11.24
C PHE A 157 -6.21 12.28 10.67
N PHE A 158 -5.97 11.85 9.43
CA PHE A 158 -6.77 10.78 8.82
C PHE A 158 -6.59 9.44 9.51
N SER A 159 -5.38 9.09 9.95
CA SER A 159 -5.15 7.87 10.72
C SER A 159 -5.93 7.87 12.05
N SER A 160 -6.00 9.01 12.73
CA SER A 160 -6.79 9.14 13.96
C SER A 160 -8.30 9.00 13.70
N LEU A 161 -8.80 9.51 12.56
CA LEU A 161 -10.19 9.30 12.15
C LEU A 161 -10.48 7.83 11.87
N ASP A 162 -9.60 7.12 11.19
CA ASP A 162 -9.75 5.69 10.92
C ASP A 162 -9.78 4.88 12.23
N ASP A 163 -8.95 5.21 13.19
CA ASP A 163 -8.94 4.58 14.51
C ASP A 163 -10.28 4.80 15.24
N LEU A 164 -10.84 6.02 15.19
CA LEU A 164 -12.14 6.35 15.78
C LEU A 164 -13.29 5.60 15.12
N ILE A 165 -13.30 5.53 13.78
CA ILE A 165 -14.30 4.77 13.01
C ILE A 165 -14.25 3.29 13.39
N THR A 166 -13.06 2.72 13.44
CA THR A 166 -12.85 1.31 13.80
C THR A 166 -13.34 1.02 15.21
N LEU A 167 -13.09 1.90 16.18
CA LEU A 167 -13.59 1.76 17.54
C LEU A 167 -15.13 1.80 17.62
N HIS A 168 -15.79 2.63 16.80
CA HIS A 168 -17.24 2.71 16.75
C HIS A 168 -17.88 1.48 16.10
N GLN A 169 -17.24 0.91 15.10
CA GLN A 169 -17.74 -0.29 14.41
C GLN A 169 -17.64 -1.57 15.24
N ARG A 170 -16.78 -1.59 16.26
CA ARG A 170 -16.59 -2.75 17.17
C ARG A 170 -17.58 -2.76 18.35
N LYS A 171 -18.44 -1.75 18.48
CA LYS A 171 -19.52 -1.68 19.47
C LYS A 171 -20.82 -2.23 18.89
#